data_3d54921649fc1fbb0cfbebb7f9c2b15e
#
_entry.id   3d54921649fc1fbb0cfbebb7f9c2b15e
#
_cell.length_a   1.000
_cell.length_b   1.000
_cell.length_c   1.000
_cell.angle_alpha   90.00
_cell.angle_beta   90.00
_cell.angle_gamma   90.00
#
_symmetry.space_group_name_H-M   'P 1'
#
loop_
_entity.id
_entity.type
_entity.pdbx_description
1 polymer ?
#
loop_
_entity_poly.entity_id
_entity_poly.type
_entity_poly.pdbx_seq_one_letter_code
_entity_poly.pdbx_strand_id
1 'polypeptide(L)'
;MFGVIGTCRWDVTDDKTLVISPLEGEEGVLVESVWPWQESDIRKVELIGKIVAPEHMTYMFYNCHMLEDAGSLKKLDVSRVYNIRGMFAGCSLLKDISFLENWDTGRVADISYLFFGCASLKSVSPLGKWDTKNLRRADGVFEGCVSLADISGLRNWDTGNIMTMKFMFYKCMLLEDISPLSGWDTKNLVFASYTFFGCMQLRDISALGSWNTRKVMEMSHMFENCASLKDISPLSGWNTGSATEMHAMFCECISLNDISPLRGWNTENVRLMSHMFYGCGITDAGAVDGWNIKSLYSLAEIFRNTCVKENPFVKKVPMACPETGSFTAWKKCCDGKIVELLIPEDARRSSAFGKKCRCDKAKVLGIQKPNGLPALTAVSCNDRNFVYRLGKTVSAPDFDTDRFSECAAGIHFFMDRKSAEDYSS
;
A
#
# COMPACT_ATOMS: atom_id res chain seq x y z
N MET A 1 31.21 -2.01 23.91
CA MET A 1 31.37 -0.90 22.93
C MET A 1 31.25 0.40 23.69
N PHE A 2 32.10 1.39 23.39
CA PHE A 2 32.04 2.69 24.06
C PHE A 2 32.50 3.81 23.12
N GLY A 3 32.15 5.04 23.46
CA GLY A 3 32.53 6.21 22.66
C GLY A 3 31.96 7.52 23.18
N VAL A 4 31.97 8.53 22.32
CA VAL A 4 31.52 9.89 22.63
C VAL A 4 30.59 10.38 21.48
N ILE A 5 29.50 11.04 21.85
CA ILE A 5 28.59 11.73 20.92
C ILE A 5 28.24 13.09 21.55
N GLY A 6 28.61 14.18 20.87
CA GLY A 6 28.48 15.54 21.43
C GLY A 6 29.29 15.68 22.71
N THR A 7 28.62 16.07 23.78
CA THR A 7 29.25 16.16 25.14
C THR A 7 28.81 14.99 26.03
N CYS A 8 28.41 13.86 25.45
CA CYS A 8 28.05 12.64 26.16
C CYS A 8 29.04 11.52 25.86
N ARG A 9 29.39 10.74 26.89
CA ARG A 9 29.96 9.41 26.71
C ARG A 9 28.85 8.37 26.65
N TRP A 10 29.10 7.29 25.95
CA TRP A 10 28.24 6.13 25.95
C TRP A 10 29.08 4.86 26.09
N ASP A 11 28.49 3.87 26.73
CA ASP A 11 29.06 2.53 26.86
C ASP A 11 27.97 1.46 26.83
N VAL A 12 28.25 0.32 26.21
CA VAL A 12 27.41 -0.87 26.30
C VAL A 12 28.10 -1.88 27.19
N THR A 13 27.54 -2.09 28.35
CA THR A 13 28.04 -3.00 29.40
C THR A 13 27.89 -4.47 29.02
N ASP A 14 28.49 -5.39 29.77
CA ASP A 14 28.45 -6.83 29.50
C ASP A 14 27.02 -7.40 29.57
N ASP A 15 26.15 -6.83 30.44
CA ASP A 15 24.73 -7.19 30.53
C ASP A 15 23.85 -6.52 29.47
N LYS A 16 24.46 -5.89 28.46
CA LYS A 16 23.80 -5.25 27.32
C LYS A 16 23.00 -4.00 27.72
N THR A 17 23.41 -3.29 28.77
CA THR A 17 22.86 -1.98 29.10
C THR A 17 23.64 -0.89 28.35
N LEU A 18 22.93 -0.07 27.55
CA LEU A 18 23.46 1.15 26.98
C LEU A 18 23.40 2.23 28.04
N VAL A 19 24.55 2.68 28.54
CA VAL A 19 24.69 3.79 29.51
C VAL A 19 25.09 5.04 28.74
N ILE A 20 24.35 6.14 28.91
CA ILE A 20 24.69 7.46 28.35
C ILE A 20 24.82 8.45 29.50
N SER A 21 25.94 9.16 29.58
CA SER A 21 26.23 10.14 30.65
C SER A 21 26.97 11.35 30.09
N PRO A 22 26.95 12.51 30.78
CA PRO A 22 27.80 13.64 30.43
C PRO A 22 29.29 13.25 30.47
N LEU A 23 30.09 13.85 29.58
CA LEU A 23 31.54 13.74 29.62
C LEU A 23 32.11 14.45 30.84
N GLU A 24 31.59 15.64 31.12
CA GLU A 24 31.98 16.51 32.24
C GLU A 24 30.73 17.15 32.83
N GLY A 25 30.74 17.42 34.13
CA GLY A 25 29.65 18.09 34.83
C GLY A 25 28.37 17.24 34.94
N GLU A 26 27.22 17.92 35.02
CA GLU A 26 25.92 17.29 35.26
C GLU A 26 25.03 17.22 34.01
N GLU A 27 25.36 17.92 32.91
CA GLU A 27 24.58 18.01 31.69
C GLU A 27 25.39 17.59 30.46
N GLY A 28 24.83 16.70 29.65
CA GLY A 28 25.36 16.27 28.36
C GLY A 28 24.40 16.58 27.23
N VAL A 29 24.92 16.96 26.07
CA VAL A 29 24.16 17.25 24.86
C VAL A 29 24.52 16.22 23.80
N LEU A 30 23.53 15.46 23.36
CA LEU A 30 23.66 14.59 22.20
C LEU A 30 23.60 15.43 20.92
N VAL A 31 24.35 15.03 19.91
CA VAL A 31 24.33 15.63 18.58
C VAL A 31 23.80 14.63 17.58
N GLU A 32 23.21 15.10 16.49
CA GLU A 32 22.76 14.24 15.39
C GLU A 32 23.95 13.49 14.80
N SER A 33 23.83 12.17 14.75
CA SER A 33 24.85 11.30 14.19
C SER A 33 24.25 9.94 13.77
N VAL A 34 25.07 9.09 13.16
CA VAL A 34 24.79 7.65 13.09
C VAL A 34 24.96 7.09 14.50
N TRP A 35 23.90 6.51 15.06
CA TRP A 35 23.91 6.01 16.44
C TRP A 35 24.70 4.69 16.52
N PRO A 36 25.82 4.63 17.25
CA PRO A 36 26.72 3.46 17.21
C PRO A 36 26.14 2.17 17.77
N TRP A 37 25.03 2.25 18.47
CA TRP A 37 24.32 1.12 19.06
C TRP A 37 23.14 0.62 18.23
N GLN A 38 22.89 1.21 17.04
CA GLN A 38 21.91 0.65 16.10
C GLN A 38 22.25 -0.80 15.76
N GLU A 39 21.22 -1.61 15.48
CA GLU A 39 21.36 -3.02 15.08
C GLU A 39 22.12 -3.88 16.11
N SER A 40 22.23 -3.38 17.37
CA SER A 40 22.90 -4.09 18.44
C SER A 40 21.93 -4.89 19.32
N ASP A 41 22.49 -5.73 20.16
CA ASP A 41 21.76 -6.58 21.10
C ASP A 41 21.55 -5.92 22.48
N ILE A 42 21.50 -4.57 22.53
CA ILE A 42 21.18 -3.85 23.78
C ILE A 42 19.79 -4.27 24.27
N ARG A 43 19.70 -4.44 25.59
CA ARG A 43 18.45 -4.84 26.28
C ARG A 43 17.86 -3.71 27.11
N LYS A 44 18.70 -2.81 27.59
CA LYS A 44 18.33 -1.72 28.49
C LYS A 44 19.01 -0.41 28.10
N VAL A 45 18.34 0.71 28.37
CA VAL A 45 18.93 2.06 28.29
C VAL A 45 18.97 2.70 29.66
N GLU A 46 20.10 3.26 30.03
CA GLU A 46 20.27 4.00 31.26
C GLU A 46 20.88 5.38 30.99
N LEU A 47 20.20 6.44 31.45
CA LEU A 47 20.68 7.82 31.40
C LEU A 47 21.16 8.24 32.77
N ILE A 48 22.40 8.69 32.86
CA ILE A 48 23.03 9.26 34.06
C ILE A 48 23.16 10.77 33.85
N GLY A 49 22.74 11.56 34.85
CA GLY A 49 22.73 13.01 34.74
C GLY A 49 21.62 13.54 33.84
N LYS A 50 21.69 14.80 33.45
CA LYS A 50 20.78 15.44 32.51
C LYS A 50 21.30 15.27 31.07
N ILE A 51 20.52 14.64 30.20
CA ILE A 51 20.88 14.46 28.79
C ILE A 51 19.89 15.23 27.93
N VAL A 52 20.40 16.07 27.03
CA VAL A 52 19.62 16.88 26.09
C VAL A 52 19.69 16.21 24.72
N ALA A 53 18.52 15.95 24.11
CA ALA A 53 18.42 15.37 22.81
C ALA A 53 18.71 16.40 21.68
N PRO A 54 19.21 15.94 20.51
CA PRO A 54 19.32 16.78 19.31
C PRO A 54 17.93 17.05 18.70
N GLU A 55 17.85 17.91 17.68
CA GLU A 55 16.60 18.18 16.97
C GLU A 55 16.06 16.96 16.22
N HIS A 56 16.94 16.09 15.75
CA HIS A 56 16.61 14.86 15.03
C HIS A 56 17.15 13.64 15.76
N MET A 57 16.24 12.77 16.23
CA MET A 57 16.55 11.47 16.83
C MET A 57 16.15 10.32 15.90
N THR A 58 16.30 10.56 14.58
CA THR A 58 15.93 9.56 13.59
C THR A 58 16.68 8.26 13.79
N TYR A 59 15.94 7.15 13.84
CA TYR A 59 16.49 5.80 13.95
C TYR A 59 17.42 5.56 15.16
N MET A 60 17.27 6.32 16.26
CA MET A 60 18.18 6.25 17.42
C MET A 60 18.36 4.83 17.96
N PHE A 61 17.31 4.01 17.99
CA PHE A 61 17.34 2.61 18.44
C PHE A 61 16.92 1.66 17.32
N TYR A 62 17.22 2.00 16.07
CA TYR A 62 16.86 1.17 14.92
C TYR A 62 17.42 -0.25 15.05
N ASN A 63 16.53 -1.26 14.86
CA ASN A 63 16.86 -2.69 14.94
C ASN A 63 17.54 -3.11 16.27
N CYS A 64 17.34 -2.39 17.35
CA CYS A 64 17.70 -2.88 18.69
C CYS A 64 16.65 -3.92 19.13
N HIS A 65 16.62 -5.07 18.43
CA HIS A 65 15.55 -6.07 18.54
C HIS A 65 15.44 -6.70 19.93
N MET A 66 16.50 -6.65 20.74
CA MET A 66 16.52 -7.16 22.10
C MET A 66 16.14 -6.10 23.17
N LEU A 67 15.86 -4.84 22.77
CA LEU A 67 15.53 -3.78 23.69
C LEU A 67 14.19 -4.04 24.39
N GLU A 68 14.26 -4.24 25.71
CA GLU A 68 13.10 -4.51 26.57
C GLU A 68 12.81 -3.35 27.54
N ASP A 69 13.85 -2.65 28.04
CA ASP A 69 13.73 -1.59 29.02
C ASP A 69 14.37 -0.28 28.52
N ALA A 70 13.51 0.67 28.16
CA ALA A 70 13.90 2.03 27.80
C ALA A 70 13.42 3.07 28.84
N GLY A 71 13.01 2.62 30.03
CA GLY A 71 12.37 3.45 31.05
C GLY A 71 13.16 4.66 31.51
N SER A 72 14.49 4.62 31.41
CA SER A 72 15.35 5.76 31.74
C SER A 72 15.20 6.94 30.77
N LEU A 73 14.72 6.71 29.53
CA LEU A 73 14.49 7.76 28.54
C LEU A 73 13.44 8.80 28.97
N LYS A 74 12.66 8.53 30.03
CA LYS A 74 11.77 9.54 30.64
C LYS A 74 12.53 10.77 31.15
N LYS A 75 13.87 10.66 31.36
CA LYS A 75 14.74 11.74 31.80
C LYS A 75 15.35 12.54 30.65
N LEU A 76 15.21 12.05 29.41
CA LEU A 76 15.76 12.70 28.23
C LEU A 76 15.06 14.04 28.00
N ASP A 77 15.80 15.13 27.92
CA ASP A 77 15.25 16.43 27.54
C ASP A 77 15.03 16.47 26.02
N VAL A 78 13.76 16.38 25.63
CA VAL A 78 13.32 16.34 24.23
C VAL A 78 12.69 17.66 23.75
N SER A 79 12.81 18.74 24.53
CA SER A 79 12.16 20.02 24.24
C SER A 79 12.55 20.66 22.89
N ARG A 80 13.70 20.25 22.33
CA ARG A 80 14.18 20.70 21.01
C ARG A 80 13.80 19.79 19.85
N VAL A 81 13.28 18.60 20.17
CA VAL A 81 13.09 17.54 19.17
C VAL A 81 12.01 17.90 18.17
N TYR A 82 12.35 17.77 16.90
CA TYR A 82 11.48 18.01 15.75
C TYR A 82 11.12 16.70 15.02
N ASN A 83 12.04 15.72 15.01
CA ASN A 83 11.90 14.50 14.24
C ASN A 83 12.37 13.28 15.02
N ILE A 84 11.46 12.31 15.20
CA ILE A 84 11.73 11.02 15.86
C ILE A 84 11.41 9.84 14.94
N ARG A 85 11.50 10.05 13.62
CA ARG A 85 11.26 9.03 12.62
C ARG A 85 12.06 7.76 12.90
N GLY A 86 11.38 6.61 12.95
CA GLY A 86 11.98 5.29 13.10
C GLY A 86 12.77 5.09 14.38
N MET A 87 12.59 5.95 15.41
CA MET A 87 13.42 5.93 16.60
C MET A 87 13.49 4.55 17.27
N PHE A 88 12.40 3.81 17.31
CA PHE A 88 12.31 2.44 17.86
C PHE A 88 12.00 1.40 16.79
N ALA A 89 12.22 1.71 15.52
CA ALA A 89 11.91 0.78 14.44
C ALA A 89 12.72 -0.51 14.58
N GLY A 90 12.05 -1.66 14.58
CA GLY A 90 12.65 -2.98 14.76
C GLY A 90 12.93 -3.39 16.20
N CYS A 91 12.51 -2.60 17.21
CA CYS A 91 12.60 -2.99 18.62
C CYS A 91 11.52 -4.03 18.97
N SER A 92 11.68 -5.25 18.47
CA SER A 92 10.62 -6.28 18.49
C SER A 92 10.21 -6.74 19.89
N LEU A 93 11.07 -6.62 20.90
CA LEU A 93 10.78 -6.99 22.28
C LEU A 93 10.28 -5.82 23.14
N LEU A 94 10.25 -4.58 22.60
CA LEU A 94 9.75 -3.42 23.34
C LEU A 94 8.25 -3.53 23.61
N LYS A 95 7.87 -3.57 24.88
CA LYS A 95 6.48 -3.72 25.36
C LYS A 95 5.96 -2.50 26.08
N ASP A 96 6.82 -1.90 26.93
CA ASP A 96 6.49 -0.74 27.75
C ASP A 96 7.09 0.53 27.16
N ILE A 97 6.20 1.46 26.82
CA ILE A 97 6.54 2.78 26.30
C ILE A 97 6.09 3.90 27.25
N SER A 98 5.83 3.59 28.53
CA SER A 98 5.38 4.56 29.54
C SER A 98 6.35 5.72 29.74
N PHE A 99 7.63 5.53 29.43
CA PHE A 99 8.65 6.58 29.47
C PHE A 99 8.39 7.74 28.51
N LEU A 100 7.56 7.54 27.49
CA LEU A 100 7.17 8.58 26.51
C LEU A 100 6.04 9.48 26.99
N GLU A 101 5.34 9.11 28.06
CA GLU A 101 4.09 9.77 28.49
C GLU A 101 4.24 11.28 28.73
N ASN A 102 5.41 11.70 29.27
CA ASN A 102 5.64 13.08 29.64
C ASN A 102 6.68 13.81 28.77
N TRP A 103 6.97 13.26 27.59
CA TRP A 103 7.84 13.94 26.64
C TRP A 103 7.19 15.24 26.14
N ASP A 104 7.98 16.32 26.07
CA ASP A 104 7.55 17.55 25.40
C ASP A 104 7.61 17.37 23.89
N THR A 105 6.46 17.03 23.30
CA THR A 105 6.34 16.71 21.89
C THR A 105 5.80 17.88 21.04
N GLY A 106 5.60 19.04 21.67
CA GLY A 106 4.97 20.18 21.00
C GLY A 106 5.69 20.72 19.75
N ARG A 107 6.94 20.33 19.50
CA ARG A 107 7.71 20.67 18.30
C ARG A 107 7.78 19.52 17.28
N VAL A 108 7.40 18.30 17.66
CA VAL A 108 7.55 17.12 16.81
C VAL A 108 6.62 17.19 15.60
N ALA A 109 7.19 17.04 14.40
CA ALA A 109 6.46 17.10 13.14
C ALA A 109 6.50 15.78 12.35
N ASP A 110 7.45 14.89 12.59
CA ASP A 110 7.58 13.61 11.91
C ASP A 110 7.83 12.47 12.94
N ILE A 111 6.87 11.56 13.00
CA ILE A 111 6.93 10.32 13.79
C ILE A 111 6.88 9.08 12.91
N SER A 112 7.10 9.24 11.61
CA SER A 112 6.98 8.12 10.66
C SER A 112 7.85 6.94 11.09
N TYR A 113 7.30 5.73 11.04
CA TYR A 113 7.95 4.46 11.40
C TYR A 113 8.45 4.37 12.84
N LEU A 114 7.95 5.22 13.75
CA LEU A 114 8.44 5.31 15.13
C LEU A 114 8.54 3.94 15.82
N PHE A 115 7.52 3.11 15.67
CA PHE A 115 7.42 1.76 16.23
C PHE A 115 7.31 0.67 15.16
N PHE A 116 7.81 0.93 13.95
CA PHE A 116 7.82 -0.08 12.89
C PHE A 116 8.40 -1.41 13.42
N GLY A 117 7.66 -2.50 13.27
CA GLY A 117 8.13 -3.84 13.67
C GLY A 117 8.28 -4.06 15.18
N CYS A 118 7.70 -3.20 16.03
CA CYS A 118 7.62 -3.44 17.47
C CYS A 118 6.56 -4.53 17.76
N ALA A 119 6.89 -5.77 17.45
CA ALA A 119 5.95 -6.89 17.42
C ALA A 119 5.32 -7.20 18.80
N SER A 120 5.99 -6.87 19.89
CA SER A 120 5.52 -7.11 21.26
C SER A 120 4.72 -5.95 21.87
N LEU A 121 4.61 -4.80 21.17
CA LEU A 121 3.87 -3.64 21.64
C LEU A 121 2.35 -3.90 21.60
N LYS A 122 1.69 -3.81 22.75
CA LYS A 122 0.26 -4.11 22.90
C LYS A 122 -0.64 -2.89 23.04
N SER A 123 -0.12 -1.82 23.62
CA SER A 123 -0.86 -0.59 23.92
C SER A 123 -0.01 0.64 23.65
N VAL A 124 -0.66 1.70 23.17
CA VAL A 124 -0.05 3.02 22.99
C VAL A 124 -0.72 4.08 23.88
N SER A 125 -1.42 3.65 24.92
CA SER A 125 -2.04 4.55 25.91
C SER A 125 -1.09 5.63 26.46
N PRO A 126 0.22 5.41 26.65
CA PRO A 126 1.14 6.46 27.10
C PRO A 126 1.26 7.65 26.16
N LEU A 127 0.92 7.49 24.87
CA LEU A 127 0.97 8.60 23.90
C LEU A 127 -0.20 9.59 24.03
N GLY A 128 -1.12 9.34 24.96
CA GLY A 128 -2.34 10.15 25.13
C GLY A 128 -2.12 11.58 25.65
N LYS A 129 -0.92 11.89 26.18
CA LYS A 129 -0.55 13.22 26.63
C LYS A 129 0.29 14.02 25.63
N TRP A 130 0.61 13.43 24.48
CA TRP A 130 1.43 14.11 23.48
C TRP A 130 0.74 15.35 22.90
N ASP A 131 1.46 16.45 22.82
CA ASP A 131 1.07 17.62 22.04
C ASP A 131 1.40 17.36 20.58
N THR A 132 0.38 17.07 19.76
CA THR A 132 0.53 16.68 18.36
C THR A 132 0.14 17.77 17.36
N LYS A 133 -0.07 19.00 17.83
CA LYS A 133 -0.51 20.14 17.00
C LYS A 133 0.40 20.44 15.80
N ASN A 134 1.69 20.11 15.87
CA ASN A 134 2.66 20.34 14.80
C ASN A 134 2.92 19.07 13.95
N LEU A 135 2.27 17.95 14.27
CA LEU A 135 2.48 16.69 13.59
C LEU A 135 1.97 16.75 12.14
N ARG A 136 2.83 16.38 11.19
CA ARG A 136 2.53 16.39 9.75
C ARG A 136 2.66 15.03 9.10
N ARG A 137 3.52 14.16 9.64
CA ARG A 137 3.85 12.85 9.07
C ARG A 137 3.75 11.76 10.11
N ALA A 138 2.90 10.77 9.80
CA ALA A 138 2.64 9.60 10.64
C ALA A 138 2.65 8.30 9.82
N ASP A 139 3.53 8.22 8.80
CA ASP A 139 3.63 7.03 7.94
C ASP A 139 4.21 5.85 8.74
N GLY A 140 3.56 4.68 8.66
CA GLY A 140 4.08 3.44 9.22
C GLY A 140 4.35 3.45 10.72
N VAL A 141 3.71 4.35 11.50
CA VAL A 141 4.03 4.53 12.93
C VAL A 141 3.97 3.22 13.70
N PHE A 142 2.96 2.38 13.40
CA PHE A 142 2.73 1.09 14.04
C PHE A 142 2.79 -0.07 13.04
N GLU A 143 3.42 0.14 11.89
CA GLU A 143 3.57 -0.89 10.87
C GLU A 143 4.24 -2.14 11.45
N GLY A 144 3.57 -3.29 11.32
CA GLY A 144 4.09 -4.56 11.84
C GLY A 144 4.00 -4.73 13.35
N CYS A 145 3.29 -3.86 14.08
CA CYS A 145 2.99 -4.06 15.49
C CYS A 145 1.89 -5.13 15.64
N VAL A 146 2.23 -6.38 15.38
CA VAL A 146 1.27 -7.48 15.25
C VAL A 146 0.48 -7.76 16.53
N SER A 147 0.99 -7.37 17.70
CA SER A 147 0.33 -7.54 19.00
C SER A 147 -0.47 -6.31 19.44
N LEU A 148 -0.47 -5.20 18.66
CA LEU A 148 -1.14 -3.96 19.03
C LEU A 148 -2.66 -4.14 19.00
N ALA A 149 -3.29 -3.92 20.17
CA ALA A 149 -4.74 -4.02 20.36
C ALA A 149 -5.35 -2.73 20.96
N ASP A 150 -4.60 -2.00 21.78
CA ASP A 150 -5.07 -0.78 22.44
C ASP A 150 -4.40 0.47 21.85
N ILE A 151 -5.20 1.28 21.15
CA ILE A 151 -4.80 2.57 20.60
C ILE A 151 -5.48 3.76 21.29
N SER A 152 -5.95 3.58 22.52
CA SER A 152 -6.66 4.62 23.29
C SER A 152 -5.87 5.92 23.46
N GLY A 153 -4.53 5.83 23.46
CA GLY A 153 -3.65 6.99 23.50
C GLY A 153 -3.77 7.94 22.32
N LEU A 154 -4.36 7.49 21.20
CA LEU A 154 -4.50 8.33 20.00
C LEU A 154 -5.78 9.21 20.02
N ARG A 155 -6.67 9.02 21.02
CA ARG A 155 -7.97 9.67 21.08
C ARG A 155 -7.91 11.20 21.07
N ASN A 156 -6.92 11.78 21.75
CA ASN A 156 -6.83 13.22 21.95
C ASN A 156 -5.80 13.89 21.04
N TRP A 157 -5.28 13.17 20.04
CA TRP A 157 -4.32 13.76 19.14
C TRP A 157 -4.96 14.88 18.30
N ASP A 158 -4.29 16.03 18.25
CA ASP A 158 -4.57 17.06 17.25
C ASP A 158 -3.98 16.60 15.90
N THR A 159 -4.86 16.17 15.02
CA THR A 159 -4.47 15.57 13.73
C THR A 159 -4.68 16.51 12.54
N GLY A 160 -5.15 17.73 12.82
CA GLY A 160 -5.53 18.70 11.79
C GLY A 160 -4.40 19.10 10.82
N ASN A 161 -3.14 18.85 11.17
CA ASN A 161 -1.98 19.13 10.33
C ASN A 161 -1.36 17.88 9.67
N ILE A 162 -1.88 16.68 9.97
CA ILE A 162 -1.39 15.44 9.35
C ILE A 162 -1.73 15.40 7.87
N MET A 163 -0.71 15.21 7.04
CA MET A 163 -0.85 15.11 5.58
C MET A 163 -0.74 13.67 5.08
N THR A 164 -0.04 12.80 5.81
CA THR A 164 0.21 11.42 5.41
C THR A 164 0.21 10.48 6.62
N MET A 165 -0.49 9.35 6.45
CA MET A 165 -0.55 8.25 7.41
C MET A 165 -0.47 6.89 6.69
N LYS A 166 0.25 6.84 5.55
CA LYS A 166 0.45 5.58 4.81
C LYS A 166 1.02 4.51 5.76
N PHE A 167 0.52 3.29 5.66
CA PHE A 167 1.00 2.14 6.45
C PHE A 167 0.84 2.27 7.97
N MET A 168 0.10 3.25 8.48
CA MET A 168 0.12 3.59 9.92
C MET A 168 -0.18 2.39 10.83
N PHE A 169 -1.14 1.54 10.45
CA PHE A 169 -1.52 0.31 11.16
C PHE A 169 -1.33 -0.94 10.28
N TYR A 170 -0.42 -0.89 9.31
CA TYR A 170 -0.15 -2.01 8.41
C TYR A 170 0.22 -3.28 9.19
N LYS A 171 -0.55 -4.37 9.00
CA LYS A 171 -0.40 -5.64 9.73
C LYS A 171 -0.50 -5.54 11.26
N CYS A 172 -1.26 -4.61 11.80
CA CYS A 172 -1.70 -4.65 13.18
C CYS A 172 -2.80 -5.72 13.33
N MET A 173 -2.41 -6.98 13.34
CA MET A 173 -3.32 -8.13 13.17
C MET A 173 -4.37 -8.26 14.28
N LEU A 174 -4.07 -7.79 15.49
CA LEU A 174 -4.96 -7.84 16.65
C LEU A 174 -5.76 -6.55 16.86
N LEU A 175 -5.60 -5.53 16.00
CA LEU A 175 -6.35 -4.29 16.12
C LEU A 175 -7.81 -4.51 15.74
N GLU A 176 -8.70 -4.40 16.73
CA GLU A 176 -10.15 -4.55 16.58
C GLU A 176 -10.89 -3.22 16.80
N ASP A 177 -10.54 -2.47 17.85
CA ASP A 177 -11.18 -1.19 18.21
C ASP A 177 -10.38 0.00 17.70
N ILE A 178 -10.96 0.73 16.72
CA ILE A 178 -10.44 1.99 16.22
C ILE A 178 -11.29 3.19 16.63
N SER A 179 -12.19 3.04 17.60
CA SER A 179 -13.01 4.14 18.13
C SER A 179 -12.20 5.36 18.58
N PRO A 180 -10.94 5.24 19.06
CA PRO A 180 -10.10 6.39 19.37
C PRO A 180 -9.87 7.35 18.20
N LEU A 181 -10.03 6.89 16.95
CA LEU A 181 -9.84 7.73 15.76
C LEU A 181 -11.06 8.56 15.37
N SER A 182 -12.19 8.43 16.07
CA SER A 182 -13.45 9.12 15.73
C SER A 182 -13.38 10.66 15.83
N GLY A 183 -12.47 11.18 16.66
CA GLY A 183 -12.27 12.64 16.82
C GLY A 183 -11.21 13.24 15.88
N TRP A 184 -10.61 12.44 15.00
CA TRP A 184 -9.51 12.91 14.17
C TRP A 184 -9.98 13.93 13.12
N ASP A 185 -9.31 15.09 13.07
CA ASP A 185 -9.48 16.08 12.01
C ASP A 185 -8.58 15.74 10.84
N THR A 186 -9.17 15.18 9.78
CA THR A 186 -8.43 14.74 8.59
C THR A 186 -8.48 15.74 7.43
N LYS A 187 -8.80 17.01 7.70
CA LYS A 187 -8.96 18.06 6.67
C LYS A 187 -7.74 18.29 5.76
N ASN A 188 -6.54 17.94 6.22
CA ASN A 188 -5.29 18.07 5.46
C ASN A 188 -4.70 16.74 5.00
N LEU A 189 -5.37 15.63 5.29
CA LEU A 189 -4.91 14.31 4.87
C LEU A 189 -4.97 14.16 3.35
N VAL A 190 -3.84 13.73 2.75
CA VAL A 190 -3.67 13.51 1.30
C VAL A 190 -3.39 12.04 1.01
N PHE A 191 -2.59 11.38 1.85
CA PHE A 191 -2.09 10.04 1.60
C PHE A 191 -2.48 9.09 2.73
N ALA A 192 -3.30 8.07 2.40
CA ALA A 192 -3.84 7.08 3.34
C ALA A 192 -3.71 5.63 2.84
N SER A 193 -2.85 5.38 1.83
CA SER A 193 -2.66 4.04 1.29
C SER A 193 -2.12 3.08 2.36
N TYR A 194 -2.63 1.84 2.37
CA TYR A 194 -2.21 0.77 3.29
C TYR A 194 -2.47 1.04 4.78
N THR A 195 -3.24 2.07 5.14
CA THR A 195 -3.41 2.48 6.56
C THR A 195 -3.84 1.33 7.46
N PHE A 196 -4.79 0.50 7.04
CA PHE A 196 -5.30 -0.66 7.79
C PHE A 196 -5.04 -2.00 7.10
N PHE A 197 -4.07 -2.06 6.17
CA PHE A 197 -3.74 -3.30 5.47
C PHE A 197 -3.46 -4.44 6.47
N GLY A 198 -4.16 -5.57 6.31
CA GLY A 198 -3.92 -6.75 7.14
C GLY A 198 -4.37 -6.63 8.60
N CYS A 199 -5.23 -5.65 8.94
CA CYS A 199 -5.90 -5.59 10.23
C CYS A 199 -7.03 -6.64 10.27
N MET A 200 -6.65 -7.92 10.43
CA MET A 200 -7.54 -9.06 10.23
C MET A 200 -8.73 -9.08 11.19
N GLN A 201 -8.61 -8.49 12.39
CA GLN A 201 -9.67 -8.46 13.41
C GLN A 201 -10.57 -7.22 13.31
N LEU A 202 -10.24 -6.26 12.42
CA LEU A 202 -11.01 -5.02 12.27
C LEU A 202 -12.41 -5.30 11.72
N ARG A 203 -13.44 -4.99 12.52
CA ARG A 203 -14.86 -5.23 12.20
C ARG A 203 -15.66 -3.96 12.11
N ASP A 204 -15.44 -3.03 13.03
CA ASP A 204 -16.16 -1.76 13.15
C ASP A 204 -15.24 -0.60 12.72
N ILE A 205 -15.66 0.08 11.66
CA ILE A 205 -14.99 1.26 11.13
C ILE A 205 -15.85 2.53 11.28
N SER A 206 -16.81 2.53 12.20
CA SER A 206 -17.71 3.67 12.45
C SER A 206 -16.94 4.97 12.75
N ALA A 207 -15.78 4.86 13.40
CA ALA A 207 -14.88 5.97 13.68
C ALA A 207 -14.45 6.75 12.42
N LEU A 208 -14.41 6.10 11.25
CA LEU A 208 -13.97 6.71 10.00
C LEU A 208 -15.08 7.49 9.29
N GLY A 209 -16.32 7.36 9.75
CA GLY A 209 -17.48 8.07 9.16
C GLY A 209 -17.39 9.60 9.28
N SER A 210 -16.66 10.11 10.27
CA SER A 210 -16.42 11.54 10.48
C SER A 210 -15.23 12.11 9.70
N TRP A 211 -14.43 11.27 9.03
CA TRP A 211 -13.23 11.73 8.35
C TRP A 211 -13.53 12.64 7.17
N ASN A 212 -12.84 13.76 7.09
CA ASN A 212 -12.87 14.65 5.95
C ASN A 212 -11.91 14.16 4.87
N THR A 213 -12.43 13.45 3.88
CA THR A 213 -11.63 12.83 2.81
C THR A 213 -11.46 13.69 1.56
N ARG A 214 -11.92 14.96 1.61
CA ARG A 214 -11.95 15.85 0.44
C ARG A 214 -10.60 16.01 -0.26
N LYS A 215 -9.49 15.95 0.48
CA LYS A 215 -8.13 16.10 -0.06
C LYS A 215 -7.41 14.76 -0.28
N VAL A 216 -8.01 13.65 0.12
CA VAL A 216 -7.36 12.35 -0.01
C VAL A 216 -7.25 11.95 -1.47
N MET A 217 -6.03 11.75 -1.93
CA MET A 217 -5.71 11.36 -3.31
C MET A 217 -5.37 9.87 -3.43
N GLU A 218 -4.70 9.30 -2.44
CA GLU A 218 -4.26 7.92 -2.44
C GLU A 218 -4.87 7.15 -1.27
N MET A 219 -5.64 6.12 -1.57
CA MET A 219 -6.24 5.20 -0.61
C MET A 219 -6.13 3.73 -1.07
N SER A 220 -5.15 3.44 -1.95
CA SER A 220 -4.88 2.09 -2.40
C SER A 220 -4.55 1.17 -1.23
N HIS A 221 -5.04 -0.07 -1.27
CA HIS A 221 -4.77 -1.11 -0.26
C HIS A 221 -5.21 -0.75 1.17
N MET A 222 -6.06 0.27 1.35
CA MET A 222 -6.35 0.83 2.69
C MET A 222 -6.94 -0.20 3.64
N PHE A 223 -7.80 -1.10 3.15
CA PHE A 223 -8.44 -2.17 3.91
C PHE A 223 -8.12 -3.57 3.36
N GLU A 224 -7.10 -3.70 2.50
CA GLU A 224 -6.73 -5.01 1.96
C GLU A 224 -6.44 -6.01 3.09
N ASN A 225 -6.94 -7.25 2.94
CA ASN A 225 -6.82 -8.31 3.95
C ASN A 225 -7.46 -7.96 5.33
N CYS A 226 -8.43 -7.03 5.38
CA CYS A 226 -9.28 -6.86 6.55
C CYS A 226 -10.37 -7.95 6.54
N ALA A 227 -9.97 -9.19 6.84
CA ALA A 227 -10.80 -10.37 6.65
C ALA A 227 -12.12 -10.36 7.44
N SER A 228 -12.18 -9.67 8.59
CA SER A 228 -13.36 -9.55 9.44
C SER A 228 -14.26 -8.35 9.09
N LEU A 229 -13.84 -7.47 8.17
CA LEU A 229 -14.59 -6.26 7.80
C LEU A 229 -15.83 -6.64 6.98
N LYS A 230 -17.00 -6.34 7.52
CA LYS A 230 -18.29 -6.67 6.91
C LYS A 230 -19.11 -5.44 6.54
N ASP A 231 -19.15 -4.45 7.41
CA ASP A 231 -19.94 -3.22 7.25
C ASP A 231 -19.03 -2.04 6.91
N ILE A 232 -19.25 -1.47 5.72
CA ILE A 232 -18.57 -0.27 5.23
C ILE A 232 -19.53 0.93 5.11
N SER A 233 -20.70 0.88 5.74
CA SER A 233 -21.67 1.99 5.75
C SER A 233 -21.08 3.33 6.23
N PRO A 234 -20.10 3.37 7.16
CA PRO A 234 -19.45 4.62 7.55
C PRO A 234 -18.75 5.36 6.41
N LEU A 235 -18.35 4.63 5.34
CA LEU A 235 -17.65 5.23 4.19
C LEU A 235 -18.60 5.91 3.19
N SER A 236 -19.94 5.80 3.38
CA SER A 236 -20.93 6.36 2.46
C SER A 236 -20.86 7.88 2.33
N GLY A 237 -20.40 8.57 3.39
CA GLY A 237 -20.23 10.02 3.42
C GLY A 237 -18.88 10.53 2.91
N TRP A 238 -17.98 9.65 2.51
CA TRP A 238 -16.64 10.06 2.06
C TRP A 238 -16.70 10.85 0.74
N ASN A 239 -16.01 11.99 0.72
CA ASN A 239 -15.80 12.75 -0.50
C ASN A 239 -14.58 12.21 -1.25
N THR A 240 -14.82 11.48 -2.33
CA THR A 240 -13.77 10.84 -3.14
C THR A 240 -13.38 11.63 -4.39
N GLY A 241 -13.86 12.87 -4.52
CA GLY A 241 -13.64 13.67 -5.72
C GLY A 241 -12.18 14.00 -6.03
N SER A 242 -11.27 13.94 -5.04
CA SER A 242 -9.83 14.13 -5.26
C SER A 242 -9.06 12.82 -5.45
N ALA A 243 -9.70 11.69 -5.23
CA ALA A 243 -9.03 10.40 -5.26
C ALA A 243 -8.55 10.04 -6.68
N THR A 244 -7.29 9.64 -6.78
CA THR A 244 -6.65 9.19 -8.03
C THR A 244 -6.31 7.70 -7.99
N GLU A 245 -6.13 7.13 -6.80
CA GLU A 245 -5.72 5.74 -6.61
C GLU A 245 -6.56 5.04 -5.54
N MET A 246 -7.22 3.96 -5.95
CA MET A 246 -8.05 3.08 -5.12
C MET A 246 -7.74 1.60 -5.38
N HIS A 247 -6.53 1.31 -5.94
CA HIS A 247 -6.10 -0.06 -6.25
C HIS A 247 -6.19 -0.94 -5.00
N ALA A 248 -6.78 -2.14 -5.14
CA ALA A 248 -6.89 -3.16 -4.10
C ALA A 248 -7.47 -2.67 -2.75
N MET A 249 -8.27 -1.59 -2.74
CA MET A 249 -8.70 -0.95 -1.48
C MET A 249 -9.41 -1.90 -0.52
N PHE A 250 -10.18 -2.87 -1.03
CA PHE A 250 -10.89 -3.89 -0.26
C PHE A 250 -10.49 -5.31 -0.66
N CYS A 251 -9.34 -5.50 -1.34
CA CYS A 251 -8.87 -6.80 -1.78
C CYS A 251 -8.79 -7.77 -0.59
N GLU A 252 -9.28 -9.01 -0.77
CA GLU A 252 -9.31 -10.05 0.25
C GLU A 252 -10.10 -9.69 1.54
N CYS A 253 -11.04 -8.73 1.47
CA CYS A 253 -12.03 -8.52 2.52
C CYS A 253 -13.12 -9.59 2.39
N ILE A 254 -12.81 -10.82 2.81
CA ILE A 254 -13.64 -12.01 2.55
C ILE A 254 -15.03 -11.95 3.19
N SER A 255 -15.21 -11.16 4.27
CA SER A 255 -16.50 -10.97 4.95
C SER A 255 -17.34 -9.84 4.33
N LEU A 256 -16.77 -9.01 3.44
CA LEU A 256 -17.47 -7.91 2.80
C LEU A 256 -18.38 -8.44 1.71
N ASN A 257 -19.69 -8.31 1.90
CA ASN A 257 -20.70 -8.80 0.96
C ASN A 257 -21.64 -7.71 0.41
N ASP A 258 -21.68 -6.53 1.03
CA ASP A 258 -22.48 -5.37 0.59
C ASP A 258 -21.58 -4.16 0.35
N ILE A 259 -21.58 -3.67 -0.90
CA ILE A 259 -20.86 -2.47 -1.32
C ILE A 259 -21.82 -1.31 -1.66
N SER A 260 -23.10 -1.43 -1.31
CA SER A 260 -24.09 -0.38 -1.54
C SER A 260 -23.73 0.99 -0.94
N PRO A 261 -22.99 1.09 0.19
CA PRO A 261 -22.52 2.36 0.72
C PRO A 261 -21.62 3.16 -0.23
N LEU A 262 -20.97 2.52 -1.20
CA LEU A 262 -20.05 3.17 -2.14
C LEU A 262 -20.75 3.79 -3.35
N ARG A 263 -22.08 3.65 -3.47
CA ARG A 263 -22.87 4.14 -4.62
C ARG A 263 -22.66 5.62 -4.92
N GLY A 264 -22.48 6.45 -3.88
CA GLY A 264 -22.31 7.89 -4.01
C GLY A 264 -20.88 8.36 -4.30
N TRP A 265 -19.92 7.47 -4.41
CA TRP A 265 -18.53 7.86 -4.60
C TRP A 265 -18.30 8.49 -5.97
N ASN A 266 -17.60 9.62 -5.99
CA ASN A 266 -17.13 10.24 -7.22
C ASN A 266 -15.80 9.63 -7.66
N THR A 267 -15.80 8.95 -8.80
CA THR A 267 -14.64 8.27 -9.36
C THR A 267 -14.06 8.95 -10.59
N GLU A 268 -14.47 10.20 -10.87
CA GLU A 268 -14.10 10.94 -12.09
C GLU A 268 -12.58 11.06 -12.27
N ASN A 269 -11.83 11.25 -11.18
CA ASN A 269 -10.39 11.45 -11.20
C ASN A 269 -9.58 10.17 -10.94
N VAL A 270 -10.27 9.05 -10.66
CA VAL A 270 -9.60 7.79 -10.34
C VAL A 270 -8.94 7.21 -11.59
N ARG A 271 -7.66 6.86 -11.46
CA ARG A 271 -6.81 6.30 -12.51
C ARG A 271 -6.52 4.81 -12.33
N LEU A 272 -6.39 4.37 -11.09
CA LEU A 272 -6.10 2.98 -10.72
C LEU A 272 -7.16 2.42 -9.78
N MET A 273 -7.83 1.33 -10.18
CA MET A 273 -8.89 0.67 -9.43
C MET A 273 -8.81 -0.86 -9.54
N SER A 274 -7.70 -1.39 -10.07
CA SER A 274 -7.49 -2.83 -10.21
C SER A 274 -7.60 -3.54 -8.86
N HIS A 275 -8.11 -4.77 -8.85
CA HIS A 275 -8.23 -5.63 -7.66
C HIS A 275 -9.08 -5.05 -6.51
N MET A 276 -9.82 -3.95 -6.74
CA MET A 276 -10.48 -3.22 -5.64
C MET A 276 -11.35 -4.11 -4.76
N PHE A 277 -12.02 -5.11 -5.34
CA PHE A 277 -12.88 -6.06 -4.64
C PHE A 277 -12.46 -7.52 -4.86
N TYR A 278 -11.21 -7.76 -5.28
CA TYR A 278 -10.69 -9.10 -5.48
C TYR A 278 -10.85 -9.94 -4.21
N GLY A 279 -11.40 -11.16 -4.33
CA GLY A 279 -11.56 -12.08 -3.21
C GLY A 279 -12.62 -11.68 -2.15
N CYS A 280 -13.41 -10.62 -2.40
CA CYS A 280 -14.50 -10.25 -1.49
C CYS A 280 -15.71 -11.21 -1.59
N GLY A 281 -16.53 -11.25 -0.54
CA GLY A 281 -17.77 -12.05 -0.47
C GLY A 281 -18.96 -11.49 -1.25
N ILE A 282 -18.79 -10.44 -2.06
CA ILE A 282 -19.87 -9.74 -2.78
C ILE A 282 -20.51 -10.60 -3.87
N THR A 283 -21.84 -10.44 -4.02
CA THR A 283 -22.65 -11.12 -5.05
C THR A 283 -23.29 -10.14 -6.03
N ASP A 284 -23.47 -8.88 -5.61
CA ASP A 284 -24.07 -7.81 -6.40
C ASP A 284 -23.11 -6.60 -6.50
N ALA A 285 -22.81 -6.19 -7.72
CA ALA A 285 -21.98 -5.04 -8.03
C ALA A 285 -22.78 -3.82 -8.52
N GLY A 286 -24.12 -3.81 -8.43
CA GLY A 286 -24.95 -2.72 -8.91
C GLY A 286 -24.68 -1.35 -8.23
N ALA A 287 -24.03 -1.36 -7.09
CA ALA A 287 -23.62 -0.12 -6.41
C ALA A 287 -22.65 0.74 -7.23
N VAL A 288 -21.81 0.10 -8.06
CA VAL A 288 -20.78 0.79 -8.86
C VAL A 288 -21.22 1.12 -10.30
N ASP A 289 -22.46 0.83 -10.65
CA ASP A 289 -23.02 1.17 -11.98
C ASP A 289 -22.94 2.67 -12.31
N GLY A 290 -23.03 3.53 -11.28
CA GLY A 290 -22.94 4.97 -11.45
C GLY A 290 -21.52 5.52 -11.61
N TRP A 291 -20.49 4.70 -11.39
CA TRP A 291 -19.11 5.18 -11.35
C TRP A 291 -18.60 5.65 -12.72
N ASN A 292 -17.89 6.77 -12.71
CA ASN A 292 -17.24 7.30 -13.90
C ASN A 292 -15.87 6.61 -14.07
N ILE A 293 -15.68 6.01 -15.24
CA ILE A 293 -14.47 5.22 -15.55
C ILE A 293 -13.59 5.86 -16.64
N LYS A 294 -13.88 7.10 -17.05
CA LYS A 294 -13.20 7.77 -18.18
C LYS A 294 -11.71 7.99 -17.95
N SER A 295 -11.30 8.20 -16.70
CA SER A 295 -9.90 8.46 -16.33
C SER A 295 -9.12 7.20 -16.01
N LEU A 296 -9.77 6.03 -15.98
CA LEU A 296 -9.13 4.78 -15.56
C LEU A 296 -8.15 4.25 -16.61
N TYR A 297 -7.01 3.77 -16.12
CA TYR A 297 -6.03 3.02 -16.90
C TYR A 297 -6.19 1.51 -16.72
N SER A 298 -6.76 1.05 -15.60
CA SER A 298 -6.92 -0.37 -15.30
C SER A 298 -8.09 -0.64 -14.37
N LEU A 299 -8.84 -1.69 -14.72
CA LEU A 299 -9.85 -2.37 -13.89
C LEU A 299 -9.51 -3.85 -13.73
N ALA A 300 -8.25 -4.25 -13.96
CA ALA A 300 -7.84 -5.64 -13.92
C ALA A 300 -8.31 -6.31 -12.62
N GLU A 301 -8.94 -7.46 -12.77
CA GLU A 301 -9.34 -8.35 -11.69
C GLU A 301 -10.24 -7.71 -10.60
N ILE A 302 -10.94 -6.61 -10.92
CA ILE A 302 -11.69 -5.83 -9.92
C ILE A 302 -12.70 -6.68 -9.12
N PHE A 303 -13.31 -7.69 -9.74
CA PHE A 303 -14.27 -8.61 -9.12
C PHE A 303 -13.83 -10.08 -9.19
N ARG A 304 -12.55 -10.35 -9.50
CA ARG A 304 -12.06 -11.73 -9.55
C ARG A 304 -12.16 -12.39 -8.17
N ASN A 305 -12.45 -13.69 -8.15
CA ASN A 305 -12.69 -14.47 -6.95
C ASN A 305 -13.85 -13.95 -6.08
N THR A 306 -14.82 -13.25 -6.68
CA THR A 306 -16.10 -12.89 -6.05
C THR A 306 -17.22 -13.75 -6.62
N CYS A 307 -18.44 -13.61 -6.07
CA CYS A 307 -19.65 -14.23 -6.63
C CYS A 307 -20.42 -13.32 -7.58
N VAL A 308 -19.86 -12.20 -8.02
CA VAL A 308 -20.46 -11.27 -8.98
C VAL A 308 -20.56 -11.95 -10.34
N LYS A 309 -21.81 -12.08 -10.86
CA LYS A 309 -22.07 -12.77 -12.14
C LYS A 309 -21.76 -11.91 -13.35
N GLU A 310 -22.02 -10.62 -13.27
CA GLU A 310 -21.81 -9.67 -14.35
C GLU A 310 -21.00 -8.48 -13.86
N ASN A 311 -19.84 -8.25 -14.46
CA ASN A 311 -19.04 -7.06 -14.18
C ASN A 311 -19.71 -5.84 -14.88
N PRO A 312 -20.21 -4.85 -14.10
CA PRO A 312 -20.98 -3.73 -14.65
C PRO A 312 -20.17 -2.84 -15.61
N PHE A 313 -18.85 -2.87 -15.53
CA PHE A 313 -17.98 -2.08 -16.37
C PHE A 313 -17.81 -2.65 -17.79
N VAL A 314 -18.16 -3.91 -18.02
CA VAL A 314 -18.04 -4.54 -19.35
C VAL A 314 -18.82 -3.75 -20.40
N LYS A 315 -20.04 -3.29 -20.07
CA LYS A 315 -20.88 -2.51 -20.99
C LYS A 315 -20.39 -1.07 -21.22
N LYS A 316 -19.54 -0.55 -20.32
CA LYS A 316 -19.04 0.84 -20.37
C LYS A 316 -17.75 1.01 -21.17
N VAL A 317 -17.00 -0.08 -21.38
CA VAL A 317 -15.74 -0.06 -22.11
C VAL A 317 -15.93 -0.81 -23.42
N PRO A 318 -16.03 -0.13 -24.57
CA PRO A 318 -16.15 -0.81 -25.86
C PRO A 318 -14.90 -1.65 -26.13
N MET A 319 -15.05 -2.77 -26.84
CA MET A 319 -13.91 -3.56 -27.29
C MET A 319 -13.13 -2.83 -28.39
N ALA A 320 -11.80 -2.90 -28.34
CA ALA A 320 -10.92 -2.37 -29.39
C ALA A 320 -10.85 -3.28 -30.63
N CYS A 321 -11.37 -4.51 -30.52
CA CYS A 321 -11.53 -5.44 -31.67
C CYS A 321 -13.01 -5.81 -31.85
N PRO A 322 -13.41 -6.30 -33.04
CA PRO A 322 -14.77 -6.74 -33.30
C PRO A 322 -15.23 -7.85 -32.34
N GLU A 323 -16.42 -7.72 -31.78
CA GLU A 323 -17.00 -8.71 -30.86
C GLU A 323 -17.46 -9.98 -31.59
N THR A 324 -17.83 -9.86 -32.86
CA THR A 324 -18.33 -10.96 -33.72
C THR A 324 -17.62 -10.96 -35.07
N GLY A 325 -17.79 -12.03 -35.82
CA GLY A 325 -17.19 -12.20 -37.15
C GLY A 325 -15.69 -12.51 -37.11
N SER A 326 -15.12 -12.83 -38.26
CA SER A 326 -13.69 -13.02 -38.43
C SER A 326 -13.00 -11.73 -38.90
N PHE A 327 -11.77 -11.49 -38.50
CA PHE A 327 -10.99 -10.31 -38.90
C PHE A 327 -9.49 -10.56 -38.89
N THR A 328 -8.75 -9.70 -39.59
CA THR A 328 -7.28 -9.72 -39.61
C THR A 328 -6.69 -8.85 -38.51
N ALA A 329 -5.60 -9.31 -37.91
CA ALA A 329 -4.90 -8.65 -36.82
C ALA A 329 -3.38 -8.86 -36.92
N TRP A 330 -2.60 -8.13 -36.13
CA TRP A 330 -1.14 -8.15 -36.20
C TRP A 330 -0.51 -8.34 -34.83
N LYS A 331 0.61 -9.06 -34.80
CA LYS A 331 1.39 -9.29 -33.59
C LYS A 331 2.89 -9.13 -33.85
N LYS A 332 3.60 -8.41 -32.97
CA LYS A 332 5.06 -8.41 -32.95
C LYS A 332 5.59 -9.59 -32.16
N CYS A 333 6.64 -10.21 -32.65
CA CYS A 333 7.35 -11.32 -32.05
C CYS A 333 8.76 -10.91 -31.59
N CYS A 334 9.46 -11.75 -30.81
CA CYS A 334 10.73 -11.44 -30.12
C CYS A 334 11.85 -10.94 -31.03
N ASP A 335 11.91 -11.46 -32.27
CA ASP A 335 12.95 -11.12 -33.25
C ASP A 335 12.52 -9.97 -34.18
N GLY A 336 11.55 -9.18 -33.73
CA GLY A 336 10.99 -8.06 -34.50
C GLY A 336 10.12 -8.48 -35.68
N LYS A 337 9.87 -9.78 -35.89
CA LYS A 337 8.94 -10.24 -36.91
C LYS A 337 7.53 -9.81 -36.59
N ILE A 338 6.79 -9.44 -37.65
CA ILE A 338 5.35 -9.16 -37.58
C ILE A 338 4.59 -10.38 -38.15
N VAL A 339 3.66 -10.87 -37.37
CA VAL A 339 2.76 -11.95 -37.72
C VAL A 339 1.39 -11.39 -38.04
N GLU A 340 0.89 -11.70 -39.22
CA GLU A 340 -0.49 -11.44 -39.64
C GLU A 340 -1.37 -12.62 -39.25
N LEU A 341 -2.44 -12.34 -38.52
CA LEU A 341 -3.33 -13.30 -37.91
C LEU A 341 -4.77 -13.15 -38.47
N LEU A 342 -5.43 -14.24 -38.80
CA LEU A 342 -6.88 -14.29 -38.89
C LEU A 342 -7.44 -14.73 -37.54
N ILE A 343 -8.24 -13.87 -36.94
CA ILE A 343 -9.00 -14.21 -35.73
C ILE A 343 -10.33 -14.78 -36.20
N PRO A 344 -10.61 -16.08 -36.01
CA PRO A 344 -11.83 -16.71 -36.54
C PRO A 344 -13.06 -16.27 -35.72
N GLU A 345 -14.25 -16.42 -36.32
CA GLU A 345 -15.51 -16.01 -35.71
C GLU A 345 -15.76 -16.66 -34.35
N ASP A 346 -15.40 -17.92 -34.21
CA ASP A 346 -15.57 -18.72 -32.99
C ASP A 346 -14.43 -18.56 -31.97
N ALA A 347 -13.48 -17.61 -32.17
CA ALA A 347 -12.47 -17.30 -31.17
C ALA A 347 -13.07 -16.50 -30.03
N ARG A 348 -12.75 -16.89 -28.77
CA ARG A 348 -12.94 -16.00 -27.61
C ARG A 348 -11.97 -14.85 -27.74
N ARG A 349 -12.43 -13.66 -27.43
CA ARG A 349 -11.63 -12.45 -27.59
C ARG A 349 -11.85 -11.46 -26.45
N SER A 350 -10.87 -10.63 -26.20
CA SER A 350 -10.86 -9.68 -25.11
C SER A 350 -10.04 -8.45 -25.46
N SER A 351 -10.50 -7.29 -25.00
CA SER A 351 -9.70 -6.06 -24.90
C SER A 351 -10.23 -5.18 -23.78
N ALA A 352 -9.39 -4.35 -23.18
CA ALA A 352 -9.75 -3.41 -22.11
C ALA A 352 -9.61 -1.96 -22.58
N PHE A 353 -8.75 -1.17 -21.93
CA PHE A 353 -8.62 0.27 -22.19
C PHE A 353 -7.65 0.62 -23.34
N GLY A 354 -6.75 -0.30 -23.65
CA GLY A 354 -5.71 -0.09 -24.67
C GLY A 354 -6.09 -0.60 -26.05
N LYS A 355 -5.18 -0.42 -27.03
CA LYS A 355 -5.27 -0.99 -28.36
C LYS A 355 -4.91 -2.47 -28.43
N LYS A 356 -4.36 -3.02 -27.32
CA LYS A 356 -3.95 -4.41 -27.20
C LYS A 356 -5.16 -5.31 -26.97
N CYS A 357 -5.33 -6.28 -27.84
CA CYS A 357 -6.40 -7.28 -27.76
C CYS A 357 -5.82 -8.66 -27.48
N ARG A 358 -6.66 -9.61 -27.05
CA ARG A 358 -6.31 -11.02 -26.83
C ARG A 358 -7.36 -11.94 -27.46
N CYS A 359 -6.93 -13.13 -27.89
CA CYS A 359 -7.84 -14.22 -28.27
C CYS A 359 -7.28 -15.58 -27.83
N ASP A 360 -8.15 -16.60 -27.84
CA ASP A 360 -7.77 -17.97 -27.51
C ASP A 360 -7.21 -18.74 -28.70
N LYS A 361 -7.52 -18.33 -29.93
CA LYS A 361 -7.01 -18.96 -31.15
C LYS A 361 -6.92 -17.99 -32.31
N ALA A 362 -5.96 -18.25 -33.21
CA ALA A 362 -5.74 -17.47 -34.43
C ALA A 362 -5.08 -18.33 -35.50
N LYS A 363 -5.39 -18.09 -36.79
CA LYS A 363 -4.71 -18.69 -37.94
C LYS A 363 -3.62 -17.73 -38.42
N VAL A 364 -2.45 -18.24 -38.67
CA VAL A 364 -1.32 -17.45 -39.20
C VAL A 364 -1.43 -17.29 -40.68
N LEU A 365 -1.66 -16.05 -41.15
CA LEU A 365 -1.79 -15.72 -42.57
C LEU A 365 -0.47 -15.35 -43.23
N GLY A 366 0.38 -14.66 -42.48
CA GLY A 366 1.67 -14.17 -42.96
C GLY A 366 2.66 -13.96 -41.82
N ILE A 367 3.97 -14.05 -42.13
CA ILE A 367 5.04 -13.70 -41.23
C ILE A 367 6.09 -12.90 -42.00
N GLN A 368 6.44 -11.73 -41.51
CA GLN A 368 7.42 -10.84 -42.15
C GLN A 368 8.56 -10.49 -41.18
N LYS A 369 9.77 -10.56 -41.68
CA LYS A 369 10.99 -10.11 -40.98
C LYS A 369 11.07 -8.59 -40.94
N PRO A 370 11.88 -7.98 -40.03
CA PRO A 370 12.07 -6.52 -39.98
C PRO A 370 12.54 -5.89 -41.32
N ASN A 371 13.27 -6.64 -42.14
CA ASN A 371 13.71 -6.23 -43.47
C ASN A 371 12.67 -6.41 -44.58
N GLY A 372 11.42 -6.73 -44.23
CA GLY A 372 10.32 -6.91 -45.18
C GLY A 372 10.23 -8.28 -45.86
N LEU A 373 11.24 -9.16 -45.69
CA LEU A 373 11.22 -10.49 -46.33
C LEU A 373 10.28 -11.46 -45.59
N PRO A 374 9.64 -12.41 -46.29
CA PRO A 374 8.77 -13.41 -45.68
C PRO A 374 9.56 -14.38 -44.78
N ALA A 375 8.85 -14.97 -43.81
CA ALA A 375 9.36 -16.02 -42.95
C ALA A 375 8.29 -17.13 -42.75
N LEU A 376 8.74 -18.32 -42.37
CA LEU A 376 7.85 -19.46 -42.13
C LEU A 376 7.44 -19.60 -40.67
N THR A 377 8.25 -19.04 -39.76
CA THR A 377 8.03 -19.12 -38.31
C THR A 377 8.37 -17.84 -37.58
N ALA A 378 7.69 -17.59 -36.46
CA ALA A 378 8.03 -16.56 -35.49
C ALA A 378 7.76 -17.09 -34.06
N VAL A 379 8.45 -16.54 -33.07
CA VAL A 379 8.36 -16.96 -31.66
C VAL A 379 7.80 -15.84 -30.80
N SER A 380 6.88 -16.16 -29.91
CA SER A 380 6.30 -15.18 -28.97
C SER A 380 7.38 -14.62 -28.02
N CYS A 381 7.28 -13.32 -27.68
CA CYS A 381 8.19 -12.71 -26.69
C CYS A 381 7.96 -13.23 -25.27
N ASN A 382 6.70 -13.50 -24.93
CA ASN A 382 6.31 -13.86 -23.55
C ASN A 382 6.47 -15.36 -23.28
N ASP A 383 6.46 -16.19 -24.33
CA ASP A 383 6.68 -17.65 -24.22
C ASP A 383 7.47 -18.14 -25.43
N ARG A 384 8.72 -18.49 -25.22
CA ARG A 384 9.62 -18.96 -26.27
C ARG A 384 9.22 -20.33 -26.87
N ASN A 385 8.36 -21.08 -26.20
CA ASN A 385 7.79 -22.33 -26.70
C ASN A 385 6.59 -22.09 -27.62
N PHE A 386 5.99 -20.87 -27.56
CA PHE A 386 4.82 -20.54 -28.38
C PHE A 386 5.28 -20.05 -29.77
N VAL A 387 5.15 -20.94 -30.75
CA VAL A 387 5.66 -20.73 -32.11
C VAL A 387 4.52 -20.55 -33.10
N TYR A 388 4.51 -19.41 -33.81
CA TYR A 388 3.66 -19.14 -34.95
C TYR A 388 4.26 -19.78 -36.19
N ARG A 389 3.47 -20.58 -36.94
CA ARG A 389 3.88 -21.24 -38.20
C ARG A 389 2.92 -20.83 -39.31
N LEU A 390 3.45 -20.38 -40.44
CA LEU A 390 2.67 -19.95 -41.59
C LEU A 390 1.60 -21.03 -41.98
N GLY A 391 0.38 -20.57 -42.16
CA GLY A 391 -0.79 -21.39 -42.53
C GLY A 391 -1.38 -22.25 -41.39
N LYS A 392 -0.80 -22.29 -40.22
CA LYS A 392 -1.27 -23.08 -39.07
C LYS A 392 -2.11 -22.23 -38.10
N THR A 393 -3.02 -22.89 -37.40
CA THR A 393 -3.76 -22.30 -36.27
C THR A 393 -2.92 -22.50 -35.00
N VAL A 394 -2.84 -21.46 -34.20
CA VAL A 394 -2.28 -21.48 -32.86
C VAL A 394 -3.41 -21.28 -31.84
N SER A 395 -3.28 -21.85 -30.66
CA SER A 395 -4.28 -21.76 -29.58
C SER A 395 -3.62 -21.52 -28.24
N ALA A 396 -4.29 -20.74 -27.39
CA ALA A 396 -3.97 -20.50 -25.98
C ALA A 396 -5.10 -21.13 -25.13
N PRO A 397 -4.95 -22.40 -24.70
CA PRO A 397 -6.02 -23.12 -23.99
C PRO A 397 -6.35 -22.51 -22.62
N ASP A 398 -5.39 -21.84 -22.01
CA ASP A 398 -5.44 -21.14 -20.74
C ASP A 398 -5.95 -19.69 -20.85
N PHE A 399 -6.62 -19.35 -21.96
CA PHE A 399 -7.15 -18.00 -22.20
C PHE A 399 -7.96 -17.49 -21.02
N ASP A 400 -7.49 -16.37 -20.43
CA ASP A 400 -8.19 -15.70 -19.34
C ASP A 400 -9.41 -14.93 -19.85
N THR A 401 -10.56 -15.22 -19.27
CA THR A 401 -11.84 -14.60 -19.63
C THR A 401 -12.06 -13.24 -18.97
N ASP A 402 -11.28 -12.86 -17.97
CA ASP A 402 -11.35 -11.50 -17.42
C ASP A 402 -10.87 -10.51 -18.48
N ARG A 403 -11.84 -9.76 -18.97
CA ARG A 403 -11.65 -8.80 -20.05
C ARG A 403 -10.64 -7.71 -19.69
N PHE A 404 -10.61 -7.29 -18.43
CA PHE A 404 -9.79 -6.17 -17.98
C PHE A 404 -8.36 -6.57 -17.59
N SER A 405 -8.05 -7.85 -17.56
CA SER A 405 -6.68 -8.37 -17.37
C SER A 405 -5.89 -8.33 -18.67
N GLU A 406 -5.39 -7.17 -19.08
CA GLU A 406 -4.74 -6.95 -20.39
C GLU A 406 -3.50 -7.80 -20.65
N CYS A 407 -2.75 -8.17 -19.61
CA CYS A 407 -1.52 -8.96 -19.69
C CYS A 407 -1.73 -10.47 -19.39
N ALA A 408 -2.97 -10.90 -19.21
CA ALA A 408 -3.30 -12.29 -18.91
C ALA A 408 -3.10 -13.23 -20.11
N ALA A 409 -3.26 -14.53 -19.86
CA ALA A 409 -3.05 -15.59 -20.86
C ALA A 409 -3.91 -15.40 -22.12
N GLY A 410 -3.31 -15.65 -23.29
CA GLY A 410 -3.93 -15.50 -24.59
C GLY A 410 -2.96 -15.07 -25.68
N ILE A 411 -3.42 -15.09 -26.92
CA ILE A 411 -2.70 -14.60 -28.09
C ILE A 411 -2.95 -13.08 -28.18
N HIS A 412 -1.96 -12.28 -27.79
CA HIS A 412 -2.05 -10.82 -27.88
C HIS A 412 -1.85 -10.33 -29.30
N PHE A 413 -2.68 -9.35 -29.72
CA PHE A 413 -2.66 -8.78 -31.08
C PHE A 413 -3.11 -7.31 -31.08
N PHE A 414 -2.93 -6.64 -32.23
CA PHE A 414 -3.38 -5.28 -32.49
C PHE A 414 -4.23 -5.26 -33.77
N MET A 415 -5.18 -4.34 -33.84
CA MET A 415 -6.08 -4.19 -34.99
C MET A 415 -5.40 -3.55 -36.20
N ASP A 416 -4.26 -2.89 -36.01
CA ASP A 416 -3.47 -2.32 -37.09
C ASP A 416 -2.00 -2.70 -36.96
N ARG A 417 -1.34 -2.84 -38.09
CA ARG A 417 0.05 -3.26 -38.20
C ARG A 417 1.01 -2.31 -37.49
N LYS A 418 0.80 -0.98 -37.60
CA LYS A 418 1.66 0.03 -37.02
C LYS A 418 1.66 -0.06 -35.49
N SER A 419 0.50 -0.22 -34.89
CA SER A 419 0.41 -0.44 -33.42
C SER A 419 1.16 -1.69 -32.98
N ALA A 420 1.18 -2.76 -33.79
CA ALA A 420 1.99 -3.93 -33.50
C ALA A 420 3.50 -3.64 -33.63
N GLU A 421 3.93 -2.90 -34.65
CA GLU A 421 5.33 -2.53 -34.90
C GLU A 421 5.88 -1.63 -33.79
N ASP A 422 5.08 -0.63 -33.35
CA ASP A 422 5.45 0.36 -32.34
C ASP A 422 5.45 -0.22 -30.89
N TYR A 423 4.87 -1.40 -30.70
CA TYR A 423 4.78 -2.04 -29.38
C TYR A 423 6.17 -2.42 -28.86
N SER A 424 6.55 -1.86 -27.72
CA SER A 424 7.73 -2.28 -26.94
C SER A 424 7.26 -3.27 -25.88
N SER A 425 7.68 -4.54 -26.03
CA SER A 425 7.38 -5.62 -25.08
C SER A 425 8.27 -5.55 -23.86
#